data_fee937d5bbf60101991206e81656d73c
#
_entry.id   fee937d5bbf60101991206e81656d73c
#
_cell.length_a   1.000
_cell.length_b   1.000
_cell.length_c   1.000
_cell.angle_alpha   90.00
_cell.angle_beta   90.00
_cell.angle_gamma   90.00
#
_symmetry.space_group_name_H-M   'P 1'
#
loop_
_entity.id
_entity.type
_entity.pdbx_description
1 polymer ?
#
loop_
_entity_poly.entity_id
_entity_poly.type
_entity_poly.pdbx_seq_one_letter_code
_entity_poly.pdbx_strand_id
1 'polypeptide(L)'
;MVRQKCSGIRRSYLVKRVKHKKLVVDNSQAFGNDLKRMIGPVTSRLDDDFQQNLIRTATINNDIRTSGDNLRAMSRTISINTPMGKRAVQYQVDNVIGEGINPQPRLLTAKGKPNVQLNTLIDDHFKMWSSKPKKFSKNGRINWRRFQELVERSRFIDGEVFIQIHETPVDFKISIIESARCKFGDREQTEDGYILDGIEYDQDDCPIRYWFSEIDAMTQTEKGGSYSVPANEIIHYYRELFPDQRRGIPEAVANIDTMNQYNAFTFSTLVQKRAAASSMGFITQDKDSQENLDLGLEDNEGDYVEPDIIQEFEAGTINKLPAGYDIKQFSSTQGGDDFLNFTERLEDHLSMGYGFYKQGWKGDTSNINYSAARFGDQAQRVMFKSVQRNLKEQVFEAIFERWLQWMILNEELPIRMTGVNSVMLQITWTFPKWESIDPLKDTQKDVMDVENGFKSAADVIISRSEDPESVFSQIEQERTRYVPKYDNQIKVASAPAELAGEAQIEVAEINSDNTSE
;
A
#
# COMPACT_ATOMS: atom_id res chain seq x y z
N MET A 1 8.13 18.99 18.22
CA MET A 1 8.07 19.73 19.52
C MET A 1 6.84 20.63 19.63
N VAL A 2 5.69 20.30 19.01
CA VAL A 2 4.48 21.16 19.00
C VAL A 2 3.20 20.42 19.45
N ARG A 3 3.26 19.17 19.90
CA ARG A 3 2.06 18.39 20.30
C ARG A 3 1.79 18.28 21.81
N GLN A 4 2.29 19.19 22.64
CA GLN A 4 2.21 19.03 24.11
C GLN A 4 1.36 20.06 24.86
N LYS A 5 0.41 20.74 24.22
CA LYS A 5 -0.41 21.74 24.97
C LYS A 5 -1.89 21.37 25.20
N CYS A 6 -2.39 20.26 24.67
CA CYS A 6 -3.80 19.86 24.89
C CYS A 6 -4.05 18.96 26.11
N SER A 7 -3.07 18.70 26.97
CA SER A 7 -3.21 17.82 28.12
C SER A 7 -3.20 18.59 29.44
N GLY A 8 -4.32 19.14 29.85
CA GLY A 8 -4.37 19.66 31.20
C GLY A 8 -5.56 20.53 31.56
N ILE A 9 -6.76 19.95 31.58
CA ILE A 9 -7.80 20.43 32.50
C ILE A 9 -8.76 19.26 32.77
N ARG A 10 -8.62 18.62 33.94
CA ARG A 10 -9.68 17.77 34.51
C ARG A 10 -10.77 18.70 35.03
N ARG A 11 -11.91 18.75 34.37
CA ARG A 11 -13.17 19.18 34.96
C ARG A 11 -14.22 18.10 34.78
N SER A 12 -14.71 17.58 35.90
CA SER A 12 -15.86 16.69 35.98
C SER A 12 -17.12 17.47 35.55
N TYR A 13 -17.77 17.05 34.47
CA TYR A 13 -19.03 17.62 34.04
C TYR A 13 -20.18 16.65 34.24
N LEU A 14 -21.13 17.10 35.02
CA LEU A 14 -22.49 16.54 35.17
C LEU A 14 -23.23 16.67 33.83
N VAL A 15 -23.72 15.55 33.32
CA VAL A 15 -24.49 15.47 32.06
C VAL A 15 -25.85 16.15 32.26
N LYS A 16 -26.04 17.36 31.77
CA LYS A 16 -27.36 17.95 31.51
C LYS A 16 -27.76 17.65 30.06
N ARG A 17 -28.84 16.88 29.89
CA ARG A 17 -29.48 16.72 28.57
C ARG A 17 -29.97 18.08 28.06
N VAL A 18 -29.33 18.61 27.01
CA VAL A 18 -29.78 19.79 26.30
C VAL A 18 -30.52 19.37 25.03
N LYS A 19 -31.72 19.90 24.85
CA LYS A 19 -32.54 19.68 23.65
C LYS A 19 -31.90 20.48 22.48
N HIS A 20 -31.38 19.76 21.50
CA HIS A 20 -30.79 20.36 20.30
C HIS A 20 -31.87 20.99 19.40
N LYS A 21 -31.68 22.27 19.04
CA LYS A 21 -32.39 22.92 17.95
C LYS A 21 -31.61 22.65 16.66
N LYS A 22 -32.16 21.82 15.77
CA LYS A 22 -31.61 21.64 14.43
C LYS A 22 -31.75 22.95 13.65
N LEU A 23 -30.65 23.59 13.34
CA LEU A 23 -30.59 24.59 12.28
C LEU A 23 -30.54 23.85 10.94
N VAL A 24 -31.72 23.71 10.33
CA VAL A 24 -31.80 23.23 8.93
C VAL A 24 -31.42 24.40 8.05
N VAL A 25 -30.19 24.43 7.58
CA VAL A 25 -29.79 25.30 6.48
C VAL A 25 -30.33 24.65 5.21
N ASP A 26 -31.27 25.31 4.56
CA ASP A 26 -31.86 24.85 3.29
C ASP A 26 -30.80 24.98 2.18
N ASN A 27 -30.14 23.88 1.86
CA ASN A 27 -29.06 23.78 0.88
C ASN A 27 -29.56 23.40 -0.53
N SER A 28 -30.86 23.49 -0.80
CA SER A 28 -31.41 23.02 -2.08
C SER A 28 -30.89 23.78 -3.34
N GLN A 29 -30.30 24.96 -3.17
CA GLN A 29 -29.67 25.70 -4.27
C GLN A 29 -28.14 25.47 -4.38
N ALA A 30 -27.47 24.94 -3.37
CA ALA A 30 -26.02 24.69 -3.39
C ALA A 30 -25.65 23.39 -4.13
N PHE A 31 -26.57 22.43 -4.18
CA PHE A 31 -26.29 21.11 -4.76
C PHE A 31 -26.09 21.10 -6.30
N GLY A 32 -26.58 22.07 -7.01
CA GLY A 32 -26.46 22.12 -8.49
C GLY A 32 -25.06 22.48 -9.01
N ASN A 33 -24.27 23.20 -8.23
CA ASN A 33 -22.94 23.69 -8.65
C ASN A 33 -21.77 22.95 -8.00
N ASP A 34 -21.99 22.22 -6.91
CA ASP A 34 -20.93 21.52 -6.18
C ASP A 34 -20.51 20.18 -6.82
N LEU A 35 -21.36 19.60 -7.68
CA LEU A 35 -21.03 18.37 -8.44
C LEU A 35 -19.88 18.55 -9.44
N LYS A 36 -19.50 19.79 -9.76
CA LYS A 36 -18.40 20.11 -10.70
C LYS A 36 -17.01 20.21 -10.06
N ARG A 37 -16.88 20.01 -8.72
CA ARG A 37 -15.63 20.28 -7.97
C ARG A 37 -15.11 19.08 -7.18
N MET A 38 -15.25 17.88 -7.73
CA MET A 38 -14.84 16.66 -7.01
C MET A 38 -13.35 16.35 -7.21
N ILE A 39 -12.67 15.91 -6.15
CA ILE A 39 -11.41 15.14 -6.27
C ILE A 39 -11.80 13.80 -6.88
N GLY A 40 -11.14 13.38 -7.95
CA GLY A 40 -11.38 12.07 -8.55
C GLY A 40 -11.35 12.11 -10.07
N PRO A 41 -11.65 10.99 -10.71
CA PRO A 41 -11.59 10.88 -12.15
C PRO A 41 -12.55 11.90 -12.77
N VAL A 42 -11.99 12.72 -13.62
CA VAL A 42 -12.77 13.50 -14.56
C VAL A 42 -13.43 12.47 -15.47
N THR A 43 -14.74 12.32 -15.37
CA THR A 43 -15.49 11.45 -16.29
C THR A 43 -15.12 11.86 -17.70
N SER A 44 -14.69 10.88 -18.49
CA SER A 44 -14.16 10.96 -19.84
C SER A 44 -15.12 11.60 -20.84
N ARG A 45 -15.40 12.89 -20.69
CA ARG A 45 -16.01 13.69 -21.74
C ARG A 45 -14.88 14.52 -22.35
N LEU A 46 -14.64 14.29 -23.61
CA LEU A 46 -13.78 15.08 -24.49
C LEU A 46 -14.32 16.51 -24.74
N ASP A 47 -15.19 16.99 -23.85
CA ASP A 47 -15.82 18.29 -23.95
C ASP A 47 -14.98 19.37 -23.24
N ASP A 48 -15.17 20.64 -23.63
CA ASP A 48 -14.50 21.85 -23.11
C ASP A 48 -14.52 22.00 -21.57
N ASP A 49 -15.32 21.21 -20.86
CA ASP A 49 -15.38 21.14 -19.40
C ASP A 49 -14.11 20.54 -18.75
N PHE A 50 -13.22 19.90 -19.51
CA PHE A 50 -11.99 19.31 -18.97
C PHE A 50 -11.07 20.36 -18.35
N GLN A 51 -10.91 21.51 -19.01
CA GLN A 51 -10.06 22.59 -18.49
C GLN A 51 -10.67 23.30 -17.27
N GLN A 52 -11.99 23.45 -17.23
CA GLN A 52 -12.67 24.08 -16.09
C GLN A 52 -12.62 23.23 -14.81
N ASN A 53 -12.56 21.90 -14.95
CA ASN A 53 -12.46 20.98 -13.82
C ASN A 53 -11.04 20.93 -13.19
N LEU A 54 -10.03 21.45 -13.87
CA LEU A 54 -8.66 21.56 -13.35
C LEU A 54 -8.45 22.76 -12.43
N ILE A 55 -9.33 23.78 -12.49
CA ILE A 55 -9.20 24.98 -11.68
C ILE A 55 -9.95 24.78 -10.36
N ARG A 56 -9.19 24.54 -9.29
CA ARG A 56 -9.71 24.39 -7.94
C ARG A 56 -9.60 25.70 -7.18
N THR A 57 -10.71 26.18 -6.66
CA THR A 57 -10.78 27.37 -5.79
C THR A 57 -11.17 27.01 -4.35
N ALA A 58 -11.55 25.75 -4.10
CA ALA A 58 -11.95 25.26 -2.79
C ALA A 58 -10.74 24.80 -1.96
N THR A 59 -10.90 24.77 -0.64
CA THR A 59 -9.92 24.16 0.26
C THR A 59 -9.91 22.65 0.09
N ILE A 60 -8.76 22.02 0.36
CA ILE A 60 -8.61 20.56 0.26
C ILE A 60 -9.65 19.80 1.11
N ASN A 61 -9.97 20.31 2.29
CA ASN A 61 -10.96 19.68 3.17
C ASN A 61 -12.38 19.71 2.59
N ASN A 62 -12.72 20.76 1.84
CA ASN A 62 -14.01 20.82 1.14
C ASN A 62 -14.09 19.81 -0.02
N ASP A 63 -12.99 19.65 -0.75
CA ASP A 63 -12.88 18.66 -1.83
C ASP A 63 -12.97 17.23 -1.28
N ILE A 64 -12.24 16.93 -0.20
CA ILE A 64 -12.28 15.62 0.46
C ILE A 64 -13.70 15.31 0.96
N ARG A 65 -14.37 16.28 1.60
CA ARG A 65 -15.72 16.11 2.12
C ARG A 65 -16.73 15.75 1.03
N THR A 66 -16.66 16.40 -0.12
CA THR A 66 -17.61 16.19 -1.21
C THR A 66 -17.36 14.89 -1.98
N SER A 67 -16.12 14.40 -1.99
CA SER A 67 -15.71 13.29 -2.84
C SER A 67 -15.25 12.06 -2.06
N GLY A 68 -14.94 12.20 -0.77
CA GLY A 68 -14.21 11.20 0.01
C GLY A 68 -14.87 9.82 0.04
N ASP A 69 -16.17 9.74 0.25
CA ASP A 69 -16.89 8.44 0.26
C ASP A 69 -16.86 7.77 -1.11
N ASN A 70 -17.04 8.53 -2.20
CA ASN A 70 -16.97 7.98 -3.55
C ASN A 70 -15.57 7.52 -3.91
N LEU A 71 -14.54 8.30 -3.57
CA LEU A 71 -13.14 7.93 -3.81
C LEU A 71 -12.75 6.67 -3.04
N ARG A 72 -13.19 6.54 -1.79
CA ARG A 72 -12.99 5.35 -0.98
C ARG A 72 -13.67 4.13 -1.59
N ALA A 73 -14.93 4.26 -2.03
CA ALA A 73 -15.68 3.17 -2.66
C ALA A 73 -15.01 2.72 -3.97
N MET A 74 -14.55 3.65 -4.81
CA MET A 74 -13.82 3.36 -6.06
C MET A 74 -12.47 2.69 -5.76
N SER A 75 -11.71 3.21 -4.80
CA SER A 75 -10.43 2.62 -4.39
C SER A 75 -10.58 1.19 -3.88
N ARG A 76 -11.59 0.91 -3.05
CA ARG A 76 -11.94 -0.44 -2.59
C ARG A 76 -12.28 -1.37 -3.75
N THR A 77 -13.10 -0.88 -4.69
CA THR A 77 -13.50 -1.64 -5.88
C THR A 77 -12.27 -2.02 -6.73
N ILE A 78 -11.38 -1.07 -7.00
CA ILE A 78 -10.14 -1.30 -7.73
C ILE A 78 -9.26 -2.33 -6.99
N SER A 79 -9.08 -2.16 -5.69
CA SER A 79 -8.20 -2.99 -4.87
C SER A 79 -8.67 -4.46 -4.76
N ILE A 80 -9.96 -4.71 -4.92
CA ILE A 80 -10.54 -6.06 -4.83
C ILE A 80 -10.71 -6.68 -6.22
N ASN A 81 -11.24 -5.91 -7.19
CA ASN A 81 -11.75 -6.43 -8.46
C ASN A 81 -10.72 -6.39 -9.59
N THR A 82 -9.61 -5.66 -9.43
CA THR A 82 -8.59 -5.58 -10.48
C THR A 82 -7.28 -6.26 -10.05
N PRO A 83 -6.63 -7.02 -10.95
CA PRO A 83 -5.34 -7.66 -10.63
C PRO A 83 -4.27 -6.64 -10.25
N MET A 84 -4.20 -5.51 -10.95
CA MET A 84 -3.21 -4.45 -10.71
C MET A 84 -3.46 -3.73 -9.39
N GLY A 85 -4.70 -3.41 -9.05
CA GLY A 85 -5.06 -2.81 -7.77
C GLY A 85 -4.76 -3.73 -6.60
N LYS A 86 -5.11 -5.02 -6.72
CA LYS A 86 -4.77 -6.03 -5.72
C LYS A 86 -3.25 -6.16 -5.53
N ARG A 87 -2.49 -6.18 -6.63
CA ARG A 87 -1.03 -6.23 -6.60
C ARG A 87 -0.43 -4.98 -5.98
N ALA A 88 -0.97 -3.78 -6.28
CA ALA A 88 -0.51 -2.52 -5.72
C ALA A 88 -0.61 -2.51 -4.19
N VAL A 89 -1.76 -2.90 -3.64
CA VAL A 89 -1.97 -2.99 -2.19
C VAL A 89 -1.00 -3.99 -1.56
N GLN A 90 -0.84 -5.17 -2.17
CA GLN A 90 0.05 -6.19 -1.62
C GLN A 90 1.52 -5.75 -1.68
N TYR A 91 1.94 -5.16 -2.81
CA TYR A 91 3.30 -4.65 -3.00
C TYR A 91 3.66 -3.58 -1.97
N GLN A 92 2.72 -2.65 -1.68
CA GLN A 92 2.89 -1.65 -0.64
C GLN A 92 3.08 -2.29 0.74
N VAL A 93 2.17 -3.19 1.13
CA VAL A 93 2.18 -3.83 2.45
C VAL A 93 3.45 -4.69 2.65
N ASP A 94 3.82 -5.47 1.65
CA ASP A 94 5.01 -6.34 1.71
C ASP A 94 6.30 -5.54 1.89
N ASN A 95 6.41 -4.37 1.24
CA ASN A 95 7.62 -3.55 1.32
C ASN A 95 7.65 -2.62 2.53
N VAL A 96 6.49 -2.16 3.02
CA VAL A 96 6.42 -1.27 4.20
C VAL A 96 6.48 -2.07 5.49
N ILE A 97 5.72 -3.15 5.58
CA ILE A 97 5.57 -3.94 6.81
C ILE A 97 6.42 -5.21 6.79
N GLY A 98 6.42 -5.95 5.68
CA GLY A 98 7.15 -7.20 5.53
C GLY A 98 6.93 -8.16 6.71
N GLU A 99 7.98 -8.50 7.43
CA GLU A 99 7.91 -9.36 8.61
C GLU A 99 7.47 -8.63 9.89
N GLY A 100 7.30 -7.31 9.81
CA GLY A 100 6.84 -6.46 10.91
C GLY A 100 7.92 -5.50 11.41
N ILE A 101 7.42 -4.41 12.03
CA ILE A 101 8.23 -3.37 12.65
C ILE A 101 8.10 -3.55 14.17
N ASN A 102 9.22 -3.72 14.86
CA ASN A 102 9.21 -4.05 16.28
C ASN A 102 10.08 -3.07 17.08
N PRO A 103 9.64 -2.69 18.31
CA PRO A 103 10.47 -1.91 19.22
C PRO A 103 11.60 -2.75 19.78
N GLN A 104 12.77 -2.14 19.93
CA GLN A 104 13.94 -2.71 20.60
C GLN A 104 14.40 -1.78 21.72
N PRO A 105 14.20 -2.16 22.97
CA PRO A 105 14.71 -1.39 24.11
C PRO A 105 16.24 -1.37 24.14
N ARG A 106 16.82 -0.16 24.30
CA ARG A 106 18.28 0.03 24.41
C ARG A 106 18.63 0.96 25.57
N LEU A 107 17.98 0.73 26.70
CA LEU A 107 18.18 1.53 27.88
C LEU A 107 19.60 1.33 28.41
N LEU A 108 20.18 2.44 28.80
CA LEU A 108 21.50 2.49 29.44
C LEU A 108 21.36 2.69 30.95
N THR A 109 22.26 2.09 31.69
CA THR A 109 22.44 2.38 33.11
C THR A 109 23.02 3.79 33.30
N ALA A 110 22.96 4.33 34.52
CA ALA A 110 23.58 5.63 34.84
C ALA A 110 25.09 5.71 34.51
N LYS A 111 25.75 4.59 34.31
CA LYS A 111 27.17 4.48 33.91
C LYS A 111 27.37 4.34 32.41
N GLY A 112 26.31 4.51 31.59
CA GLY A 112 26.36 4.40 30.14
C GLY A 112 26.50 2.97 29.59
N LYS A 113 26.35 1.94 30.44
CA LYS A 113 26.34 0.55 30.00
C LYS A 113 24.92 0.07 29.71
N PRO A 114 24.70 -0.88 28.76
CA PRO A 114 23.39 -1.46 28.50
C PRO A 114 22.75 -2.03 29.78
N ASN A 115 21.48 -1.70 30.00
CA ASN A 115 20.70 -2.29 31.09
C ASN A 115 19.99 -3.55 30.58
N VAL A 116 20.76 -4.62 30.44
CA VAL A 116 20.30 -5.88 29.86
C VAL A 116 19.03 -6.41 30.55
N GLN A 117 18.99 -6.37 31.89
CA GLN A 117 17.84 -6.89 32.65
C GLN A 117 16.54 -6.15 32.32
N LEU A 118 16.59 -4.82 32.28
CA LEU A 118 15.40 -4.01 32.00
C LEU A 118 15.00 -4.08 30.52
N ASN A 119 15.99 -4.11 29.61
CA ASN A 119 15.74 -4.27 28.18
C ASN A 119 15.04 -5.60 27.87
N THR A 120 15.57 -6.71 28.43
CA THR A 120 14.95 -8.04 28.28
C THR A 120 13.54 -8.09 28.88
N LEU A 121 13.34 -7.48 30.06
CA LEU A 121 12.04 -7.46 30.71
C LEU A 121 10.97 -6.72 29.84
N ILE A 122 11.30 -5.55 29.32
CA ILE A 122 10.40 -4.79 28.43
C ILE A 122 10.10 -5.59 27.16
N ASP A 123 11.12 -6.17 26.53
CA ASP A 123 10.98 -6.94 25.31
C ASP A 123 10.11 -8.20 25.51
N ASP A 124 10.32 -8.93 26.59
CA ASP A 124 9.54 -10.13 26.93
C ASP A 124 8.06 -9.80 27.19
N HIS A 125 7.79 -8.75 27.95
CA HIS A 125 6.42 -8.30 28.19
C HIS A 125 5.75 -7.83 26.91
N PHE A 126 6.45 -7.07 26.07
CA PHE A 126 5.91 -6.62 24.77
C PHE A 126 5.65 -7.81 23.85
N LYS A 127 6.55 -8.76 23.73
CA LYS A 127 6.38 -9.99 22.95
C LYS A 127 5.20 -10.84 23.45
N MET A 128 5.04 -10.98 24.77
CA MET A 128 3.90 -11.73 25.34
C MET A 128 2.56 -11.06 25.06
N TRP A 129 2.49 -9.73 25.06
CA TRP A 129 1.28 -8.98 24.73
C TRP A 129 1.02 -8.98 23.22
N SER A 130 2.02 -8.64 22.41
CA SER A 130 1.91 -8.37 20.98
C SER A 130 1.71 -9.63 20.11
N SER A 131 2.26 -10.78 20.56
CA SER A 131 2.21 -12.04 19.79
C SER A 131 0.87 -12.76 19.87
N LYS A 132 0.14 -12.61 20.99
CA LYS A 132 -1.11 -13.36 21.24
C LYS A 132 -2.33 -12.53 20.84
N PRO A 133 -3.11 -12.94 19.81
CA PRO A 133 -4.29 -12.20 19.37
C PRO A 133 -5.28 -11.85 20.47
N LYS A 134 -5.51 -12.77 21.41
CA LYS A 134 -6.46 -12.57 22.52
C LYS A 134 -5.99 -11.52 23.55
N LYS A 135 -4.67 -11.32 23.67
CA LYS A 135 -4.10 -10.28 24.54
C LYS A 135 -4.01 -8.94 23.85
N PHE A 136 -3.70 -8.95 22.55
CA PHE A 136 -3.45 -7.75 21.77
C PHE A 136 -4.74 -7.07 21.31
N SER A 137 -5.65 -7.81 20.65
CA SER A 137 -6.82 -7.21 20.03
C SER A 137 -8.11 -7.44 20.82
N LYS A 138 -9.03 -6.46 20.78
CA LYS A 138 -10.33 -6.54 21.47
C LYS A 138 -11.16 -7.73 20.99
N ASN A 139 -11.14 -8.02 19.70
CA ASN A 139 -11.85 -9.15 19.09
C ASN A 139 -11.07 -10.48 19.15
N GLY A 140 -9.83 -10.47 19.63
CA GLY A 140 -8.97 -11.64 19.76
C GLY A 140 -8.54 -12.30 18.45
N ARG A 141 -8.60 -11.59 17.30
CA ARG A 141 -8.34 -12.15 15.96
C ARG A 141 -6.99 -11.81 15.39
N ILE A 142 -6.42 -10.67 15.77
CA ILE A 142 -5.18 -10.14 15.18
C ILE A 142 -4.13 -9.94 16.26
N ASN A 143 -2.87 -10.20 15.90
CA ASN A 143 -1.68 -9.88 16.69
C ASN A 143 -1.03 -8.60 16.13
N TRP A 144 0.09 -8.17 16.73
CA TRP A 144 0.84 -6.98 16.35
C TRP A 144 1.24 -6.95 14.87
N ARG A 145 1.80 -8.03 14.33
CA ARG A 145 2.20 -8.10 12.92
C ARG A 145 0.99 -7.93 11.99
N ARG A 146 -0.09 -8.68 12.23
CA ARG A 146 -1.31 -8.58 11.41
C ARG A 146 -2.00 -7.23 11.55
N PHE A 147 -1.92 -6.61 12.72
CA PHE A 147 -2.39 -5.25 12.95
C PHE A 147 -1.67 -4.25 12.03
N GLN A 148 -0.34 -4.30 11.97
CA GLN A 148 0.46 -3.42 11.11
C GLN A 148 0.08 -3.56 9.64
N GLU A 149 -0.08 -4.80 9.16
CA GLU A 149 -0.54 -5.07 7.78
C GLU A 149 -1.91 -4.45 7.50
N LEU A 150 -2.86 -4.58 8.44
CA LEU A 150 -4.20 -4.04 8.28
C LEU A 150 -4.22 -2.51 8.34
N VAL A 151 -3.43 -1.90 9.19
CA VAL A 151 -3.30 -0.44 9.30
C VAL A 151 -2.79 0.14 7.98
N GLU A 152 -1.69 -0.40 7.44
CA GLU A 152 -1.14 0.10 6.18
C GLU A 152 -2.04 -0.20 4.99
N ARG A 153 -2.69 -1.36 4.97
CA ARG A 153 -3.69 -1.71 3.96
C ARG A 153 -4.87 -0.74 3.96
N SER A 154 -5.41 -0.42 5.14
CA SER A 154 -6.52 0.52 5.28
C SER A 154 -6.11 1.93 4.87
N ARG A 155 -4.94 2.40 5.30
CA ARG A 155 -4.40 3.69 4.88
C ARG A 155 -4.25 3.78 3.36
N PHE A 156 -3.71 2.74 2.73
CA PHE A 156 -3.49 2.72 1.28
C PHE A 156 -4.80 2.70 0.49
N ILE A 157 -5.76 1.88 0.91
CA ILE A 157 -7.05 1.70 0.22
C ILE A 157 -8.02 2.84 0.53
N ASP A 158 -8.20 3.15 1.82
CA ASP A 158 -9.22 4.10 2.29
C ASP A 158 -8.69 5.53 2.48
N GLY A 159 -7.35 5.70 2.44
CA GLY A 159 -6.65 6.95 2.70
C GLY A 159 -6.32 7.18 4.17
N GLU A 160 -7.08 6.56 5.09
CA GLU A 160 -6.99 6.75 6.53
C GLU A 160 -7.37 5.50 7.29
N VAL A 161 -7.02 5.45 8.58
CA VAL A 161 -7.43 4.39 9.51
C VAL A 161 -7.60 4.95 10.90
N PHE A 162 -8.61 4.45 11.63
CA PHE A 162 -8.87 4.78 13.03
C PHE A 162 -8.52 3.58 13.90
N ILE A 163 -7.67 3.83 14.89
CA ILE A 163 -7.19 2.81 15.82
C ILE A 163 -7.67 3.22 17.21
N GLN A 164 -8.49 2.37 17.85
CA GLN A 164 -8.96 2.63 19.21
C GLN A 164 -8.14 1.82 20.21
N ILE A 165 -7.65 2.49 21.23
CA ILE A 165 -6.98 1.91 22.39
C ILE A 165 -8.03 1.68 23.49
N HIS A 166 -8.12 0.44 23.96
CA HIS A 166 -8.98 0.04 25.06
C HIS A 166 -8.12 -0.23 26.29
N GLU A 167 -8.13 0.69 27.19
CA GLU A 167 -7.32 0.66 28.41
C GLU A 167 -8.22 0.42 29.62
N THR A 168 -8.00 -0.69 30.29
CA THR A 168 -8.68 -1.06 31.54
C THR A 168 -7.62 -1.46 32.58
N PRO A 169 -7.94 -1.50 33.87
CA PRO A 169 -6.97 -1.96 34.88
C PRO A 169 -6.42 -3.37 34.64
N VAL A 170 -7.13 -4.22 33.90
CA VAL A 170 -6.78 -5.63 33.67
C VAL A 170 -6.20 -5.88 32.28
N ASP A 171 -6.65 -5.12 31.29
CA ASP A 171 -6.35 -5.38 29.88
C ASP A 171 -5.98 -4.08 29.14
N PHE A 172 -4.94 -4.17 28.31
CA PHE A 172 -4.62 -3.19 27.29
C PHE A 172 -4.82 -3.82 25.91
N LYS A 173 -5.84 -3.37 25.19
CA LYS A 173 -6.25 -3.97 23.91
C LYS A 173 -6.44 -2.91 22.84
N ILE A 174 -6.28 -3.32 21.57
CA ILE A 174 -6.41 -2.46 20.41
C ILE A 174 -7.53 -2.97 19.50
N SER A 175 -8.23 -2.04 18.87
CA SER A 175 -9.14 -2.35 17.76
C SER A 175 -8.92 -1.38 16.61
N ILE A 176 -9.12 -1.86 15.38
CA ILE A 176 -9.17 -1.04 14.18
C ILE A 176 -10.63 -0.79 13.87
N ILE A 177 -10.98 0.47 13.64
CA ILE A 177 -12.32 0.89 13.21
C ILE A 177 -12.23 1.20 11.71
N GLU A 178 -13.18 0.65 10.96
CA GLU A 178 -13.26 0.86 9.51
C GLU A 178 -13.53 2.34 9.19
N SER A 179 -12.76 2.91 8.26
CA SER A 179 -12.81 4.32 7.90
C SER A 179 -14.19 4.78 7.40
N ALA A 180 -14.94 3.88 6.73
CA ALA A 180 -16.29 4.16 6.25
C ALA A 180 -17.30 4.45 7.38
N ARG A 181 -16.99 4.07 8.62
CA ARG A 181 -17.85 4.33 9.77
C ARG A 181 -17.74 5.77 10.29
N CYS A 182 -16.66 6.48 9.96
CA CYS A 182 -16.51 7.90 10.23
C CYS A 182 -16.93 8.67 8.97
N LYS A 183 -18.18 9.11 8.92
CA LYS A 183 -18.80 9.66 7.72
C LYS A 183 -18.30 11.05 7.38
N PHE A 184 -18.30 11.34 6.08
CA PHE A 184 -18.16 12.71 5.57
C PHE A 184 -19.51 13.42 5.57
N GLY A 185 -19.46 14.76 5.59
CA GLY A 185 -20.63 15.60 5.37
C GLY A 185 -21.31 16.12 6.63
N ASP A 186 -21.04 15.55 7.81
CA ASP A 186 -21.60 16.03 9.06
C ASP A 186 -21.04 17.42 9.40
N ARG A 187 -21.94 18.37 9.69
CA ARG A 187 -21.62 19.73 10.13
C ARG A 187 -22.55 20.13 11.26
N GLU A 188 -22.02 20.34 12.41
CA GLU A 188 -22.79 20.80 13.55
C GLU A 188 -21.93 21.74 14.41
N GLN A 189 -22.52 22.83 14.87
CA GLN A 189 -21.85 23.72 15.83
C GLN A 189 -22.21 23.24 17.23
N THR A 190 -21.20 23.01 18.06
CA THR A 190 -21.34 22.63 19.46
C THR A 190 -21.08 23.84 20.36
N GLU A 191 -21.40 23.75 21.66
CA GLU A 191 -21.15 24.84 22.61
C GLU A 191 -19.65 25.18 22.74
N ASP A 192 -18.78 24.17 22.63
CA ASP A 192 -17.33 24.29 22.88
C ASP A 192 -16.50 24.21 21.57
N GLY A 193 -17.16 24.06 20.41
CA GLY A 193 -16.46 23.89 19.13
C GLY A 193 -17.38 23.53 17.98
N TYR A 194 -17.00 22.56 17.15
CA TYR A 194 -17.80 22.16 16.01
C TYR A 194 -17.50 20.70 15.59
N ILE A 195 -18.47 20.04 14.97
CA ILE A 195 -18.31 18.73 14.34
C ILE A 195 -18.15 18.96 12.84
N LEU A 196 -17.12 18.34 12.28
CA LEU A 196 -16.88 18.36 10.84
C LEU A 196 -16.40 16.98 10.38
N ASP A 197 -17.13 16.41 9.43
CA ASP A 197 -16.78 15.13 8.79
C ASP A 197 -16.55 13.98 9.79
N GLY A 198 -17.42 13.90 10.81
CA GLY A 198 -17.39 12.89 11.86
C GLY A 198 -16.34 13.12 12.95
N ILE A 199 -15.67 14.26 12.96
CA ILE A 199 -14.69 14.63 13.99
C ILE A 199 -15.15 15.91 14.69
N GLU A 200 -15.18 15.89 16.01
CA GLU A 200 -15.48 17.03 16.85
C GLU A 200 -14.19 17.75 17.24
N TYR A 201 -14.12 19.03 16.97
CA TYR A 201 -12.98 19.91 17.24
C TYR A 201 -13.34 20.94 18.28
N ASP A 202 -12.34 21.38 19.05
CA ASP A 202 -12.45 22.57 19.92
C ASP A 202 -12.24 23.87 19.13
N GLN A 203 -12.19 25.00 19.84
CA GLN A 203 -11.97 26.32 19.24
C GLN A 203 -10.55 26.50 18.68
N ASP A 204 -9.60 25.67 19.09
CA ASP A 204 -8.20 25.67 18.65
C ASP A 204 -7.95 24.63 17.54
N ASP A 205 -9.02 24.09 16.92
CA ASP A 205 -8.96 23.04 15.88
C ASP A 205 -8.36 21.70 16.36
N CYS A 206 -8.32 21.44 17.67
CA CYS A 206 -7.88 20.17 18.22
C CYS A 206 -9.04 19.18 18.27
N PRO A 207 -8.85 17.91 17.86
CA PRO A 207 -9.89 16.90 17.92
C PRO A 207 -10.19 16.54 19.39
N ILE A 208 -11.48 16.58 19.75
CA ILE A 208 -12.01 16.20 21.06
C ILE A 208 -12.62 14.81 21.03
N ARG A 209 -13.36 14.48 19.97
CA ARG A 209 -14.08 13.22 19.81
C ARG A 209 -14.16 12.80 18.36
N TYR A 210 -14.33 11.50 18.14
CA TYR A 210 -14.59 10.89 16.84
C TYR A 210 -15.95 10.21 16.87
N TRP A 211 -16.75 10.45 15.84
CA TRP A 211 -18.10 9.93 15.71
C TRP A 211 -18.13 8.81 14.67
N PHE A 212 -18.64 7.65 15.08
CA PHE A 212 -18.70 6.47 14.22
C PHE A 212 -20.13 5.97 14.10
N SER A 213 -20.54 5.55 12.90
CA SER A 213 -21.83 4.90 12.68
C SER A 213 -21.94 3.58 13.44
N GLU A 214 -23.11 3.33 14.03
CA GLU A 214 -23.43 2.03 14.60
C GLU A 214 -23.75 1.02 13.50
N ILE A 215 -23.14 -0.17 13.60
CA ILE A 215 -23.37 -1.26 12.67
C ILE A 215 -24.18 -2.36 13.36
N ASP A 216 -25.22 -2.84 12.70
CA ASP A 216 -25.95 -4.01 13.17
C ASP A 216 -25.08 -5.27 13.02
N ALA A 217 -24.94 -6.03 14.12
CA ALA A 217 -24.08 -7.20 14.14
C ALA A 217 -24.57 -8.34 13.24
N MET A 218 -25.88 -8.43 12.99
CA MET A 218 -26.48 -9.50 12.21
C MET A 218 -26.51 -9.17 10.71
N THR A 219 -26.93 -7.96 10.37
CA THR A 219 -27.10 -7.54 8.97
C THR A 219 -25.85 -6.89 8.40
N GLN A 220 -24.90 -6.48 9.24
CA GLN A 220 -23.70 -5.71 8.86
C GLN A 220 -24.04 -4.39 8.15
N THR A 221 -25.24 -3.87 8.38
CA THR A 221 -25.72 -2.58 7.87
C THR A 221 -25.75 -1.53 8.97
N GLU A 222 -25.78 -0.27 8.58
CA GLU A 222 -25.88 0.83 9.54
C GLU A 222 -27.25 0.84 10.22
N LYS A 223 -27.25 1.05 11.55
CA LYS A 223 -28.48 1.16 12.36
C LYS A 223 -29.12 2.55 12.34
N GLY A 224 -28.49 3.54 11.69
CA GLY A 224 -28.94 4.92 11.72
C GLY A 224 -28.57 5.70 12.98
N GLY A 225 -27.84 5.09 13.93
CA GLY A 225 -27.25 5.73 15.12
C GLY A 225 -25.75 5.96 14.94
N SER A 226 -25.20 6.85 15.77
CA SER A 226 -23.77 7.07 15.89
C SER A 226 -23.36 7.05 17.37
N TYR A 227 -22.13 6.63 17.63
CA TYR A 227 -21.50 6.72 18.94
C TYR A 227 -20.19 7.51 18.84
N SER A 228 -19.84 8.20 19.90
CA SER A 228 -18.61 8.96 19.97
C SER A 228 -17.55 8.28 20.83
N VAL A 229 -16.31 8.43 20.42
CA VAL A 229 -15.13 7.98 21.16
C VAL A 229 -14.24 9.20 21.46
N PRO A 230 -13.75 9.37 22.69
CA PRO A 230 -12.84 10.46 23.01
C PRO A 230 -11.55 10.42 22.16
N ALA A 231 -11.05 11.57 21.75
CA ALA A 231 -9.88 11.64 20.88
C ALA A 231 -8.60 11.07 21.52
N ASN A 232 -8.49 11.09 22.85
CA ASN A 232 -7.37 10.47 23.55
C ASN A 232 -7.35 8.93 23.48
N GLU A 233 -8.47 8.28 23.10
CA GLU A 233 -8.54 6.84 22.87
C GLU A 233 -8.36 6.46 21.40
N ILE A 234 -8.27 7.44 20.49
CA ILE A 234 -8.16 7.22 19.04
C ILE A 234 -6.81 7.69 18.52
N ILE A 235 -6.18 6.85 17.73
CA ILE A 235 -5.10 7.25 16.84
C ILE A 235 -5.71 7.30 15.44
N HIS A 236 -5.80 8.50 14.87
CA HIS A 236 -6.23 8.73 13.50
C HIS A 236 -4.98 8.86 12.63
N TYR A 237 -4.72 7.82 11.82
CA TYR A 237 -3.55 7.76 10.95
C TYR A 237 -3.94 7.93 9.49
N TYR A 238 -3.36 8.95 8.85
CA TYR A 238 -3.44 9.23 7.43
C TYR A 238 -2.19 10.00 6.98
N ARG A 239 -2.00 10.12 5.68
CA ARG A 239 -0.90 10.90 5.11
C ARG A 239 -1.39 12.31 4.81
N GLU A 240 -0.78 13.29 5.47
CA GLU A 240 -1.01 14.70 5.17
C GLU A 240 -0.26 15.07 3.88
N LEU A 241 -1.00 15.43 2.84
CA LEU A 241 -0.46 15.92 1.57
C LEU A 241 -0.52 17.44 1.47
N PHE A 242 -1.42 18.05 2.22
CA PHE A 242 -1.65 19.49 2.23
C PHE A 242 -1.67 20.00 3.68
N PRO A 243 -1.25 21.26 3.91
CA PRO A 243 -1.44 21.91 5.22
C PRO A 243 -2.91 21.89 5.61
N ASP A 244 -3.18 21.74 6.90
CA ASP A 244 -4.52 21.72 7.51
C ASP A 244 -5.45 20.60 6.99
N GLN A 245 -4.93 19.60 6.27
CA GLN A 245 -5.70 18.44 5.86
C GLN A 245 -6.18 17.65 7.09
N ARG A 246 -7.48 17.34 7.16
CA ARG A 246 -8.11 16.71 8.34
C ARG A 246 -8.47 15.25 8.13
N ARG A 247 -8.63 14.81 6.91
CA ARG A 247 -9.02 13.44 6.53
C ARG A 247 -8.09 12.90 5.44
N GLY A 248 -7.95 11.59 5.39
CA GLY A 248 -7.10 10.90 4.44
C GLY A 248 -7.66 10.87 3.01
N ILE A 249 -6.76 10.72 2.04
CA ILE A 249 -7.06 10.52 0.62
C ILE A 249 -6.51 9.17 0.20
N PRO A 250 -7.33 8.29 -0.44
CA PRO A 250 -6.87 7.00 -0.95
C PRO A 250 -5.71 7.14 -1.94
N GLU A 251 -4.71 6.27 -1.87
CA GLU A 251 -3.56 6.31 -2.80
C GLU A 251 -3.96 6.00 -4.26
N ALA A 252 -5.08 5.31 -4.47
CA ALA A 252 -5.58 4.98 -5.80
C ALA A 252 -6.15 6.17 -6.57
N VAL A 253 -6.37 7.34 -5.95
CA VAL A 253 -7.08 8.48 -6.55
C VAL A 253 -6.49 8.88 -7.91
N ALA A 254 -5.18 8.97 -8.02
CA ALA A 254 -4.50 9.32 -9.27
C ALA A 254 -4.66 8.26 -10.37
N ASN A 255 -5.03 7.04 -10.00
CA ASN A 255 -5.07 5.88 -10.88
C ASN A 255 -6.49 5.41 -11.25
N ILE A 256 -7.53 5.94 -10.59
CA ILE A 256 -8.91 5.47 -10.76
C ILE A 256 -9.32 5.50 -12.24
N ASP A 257 -9.10 6.61 -12.89
CA ASP A 257 -9.50 6.80 -14.28
C ASP A 257 -8.67 5.95 -15.25
N THR A 258 -7.35 5.96 -15.10
CA THR A 258 -6.44 5.14 -15.90
C THR A 258 -6.77 3.64 -15.76
N MET A 259 -7.10 3.18 -14.55
CA MET A 259 -7.48 1.79 -14.29
C MET A 259 -8.79 1.42 -14.98
N ASN A 260 -9.78 2.32 -14.94
CA ASN A 260 -11.05 2.11 -15.63
C ASN A 260 -10.86 2.04 -17.15
N GLN A 261 -10.05 2.94 -17.72
CA GLN A 261 -9.72 2.93 -19.15
C GLN A 261 -8.94 1.68 -19.56
N TYR A 262 -7.97 1.26 -18.74
CA TYR A 262 -7.23 0.02 -18.96
C TYR A 262 -8.16 -1.20 -19.00
N ASN A 263 -9.06 -1.32 -18.02
CA ASN A 263 -10.01 -2.44 -17.96
C ASN A 263 -11.00 -2.41 -19.16
N ALA A 264 -11.51 -1.24 -19.52
CA ALA A 264 -12.42 -1.08 -20.66
C ALA A 264 -11.73 -1.45 -21.97
N PHE A 265 -10.49 -0.98 -22.17
CA PHE A 265 -9.71 -1.27 -23.37
C PHE A 265 -9.37 -2.76 -23.50
N THR A 266 -8.88 -3.38 -22.41
CA THR A 266 -8.55 -4.81 -22.41
C THR A 266 -9.78 -5.68 -22.64
N PHE A 267 -10.92 -5.32 -22.03
CA PHE A 267 -12.18 -6.02 -22.27
C PHE A 267 -12.65 -5.90 -23.72
N SER A 268 -12.65 -4.68 -24.29
CA SER A 268 -13.04 -4.45 -25.68
C SER A 268 -12.16 -5.24 -26.66
N THR A 269 -10.85 -5.26 -26.43
CA THR A 269 -9.91 -6.03 -27.24
C THR A 269 -10.16 -7.54 -27.12
N LEU A 270 -10.48 -8.03 -25.92
CA LEU A 270 -10.83 -9.44 -25.72
C LEU A 270 -12.10 -9.82 -26.48
N VAL A 271 -13.14 -8.98 -26.44
CA VAL A 271 -14.37 -9.19 -27.21
C VAL A 271 -14.08 -9.21 -28.71
N GLN A 272 -13.28 -8.25 -29.21
CA GLN A 272 -12.85 -8.22 -30.60
C GLN A 272 -12.08 -9.46 -31.02
N LYS A 273 -11.14 -9.94 -30.20
CA LYS A 273 -10.38 -11.18 -30.45
C LYS A 273 -11.29 -12.43 -30.45
N ARG A 274 -12.26 -12.48 -29.56
CA ARG A 274 -13.25 -13.56 -29.52
C ARG A 274 -14.13 -13.57 -30.79
N ALA A 275 -14.59 -12.40 -31.20
CA ALA A 275 -15.37 -12.26 -32.44
C ALA A 275 -14.55 -12.67 -33.66
N ALA A 276 -13.28 -12.28 -33.76
CA ALA A 276 -12.39 -12.70 -34.85
C ALA A 276 -12.10 -14.21 -34.81
N ALA A 277 -11.95 -14.81 -33.64
CA ALA A 277 -11.69 -16.25 -33.47
C ALA A 277 -12.90 -17.11 -33.79
N SER A 278 -14.13 -16.60 -33.68
CA SER A 278 -15.35 -17.31 -34.03
C SER A 278 -15.61 -17.39 -35.54
N SER A 279 -14.65 -16.94 -36.35
CA SER A 279 -14.67 -17.07 -37.84
C SER A 279 -15.93 -16.53 -38.52
N MET A 280 -16.46 -15.41 -37.98
CA MET A 280 -17.57 -14.73 -38.67
C MET A 280 -17.06 -14.07 -39.95
N GLY A 281 -17.46 -14.62 -41.07
CA GLY A 281 -17.28 -14.03 -42.40
C GLY A 281 -18.54 -13.24 -42.78
N PHE A 282 -18.33 -12.07 -43.39
CA PHE A 282 -19.44 -11.37 -44.03
C PHE A 282 -19.45 -11.70 -45.50
N ILE A 283 -20.61 -12.14 -45.97
CA ILE A 283 -20.84 -12.36 -47.41
C ILE A 283 -21.16 -10.99 -47.99
N THR A 284 -20.31 -10.49 -48.89
CA THR A 284 -20.52 -9.21 -49.60
C THR A 284 -20.77 -9.49 -51.06
N GLN A 285 -21.75 -8.79 -51.62
CA GLN A 285 -22.02 -8.85 -53.06
C GLN A 285 -21.33 -7.66 -53.74
N ASP A 286 -20.62 -7.93 -54.83
CA ASP A 286 -19.98 -6.89 -55.61
C ASP A 286 -21.05 -6.16 -56.45
N LYS A 287 -21.08 -4.84 -56.35
CA LYS A 287 -22.07 -3.99 -57.04
C LYS A 287 -21.94 -4.04 -58.58
N ASP A 288 -20.71 -4.28 -59.06
CA ASP A 288 -20.45 -4.36 -60.50
C ASP A 288 -20.94 -5.68 -61.12
N SER A 289 -21.25 -6.67 -60.27
CA SER A 289 -21.79 -7.96 -60.73
C SER A 289 -23.28 -7.96 -60.99
N GLN A 290 -23.99 -6.90 -60.56
CA GLN A 290 -25.44 -6.80 -60.77
C GLN A 290 -25.83 -6.54 -62.24
N GLU A 291 -24.95 -5.98 -63.07
CA GLU A 291 -25.24 -5.71 -64.48
C GLU A 291 -25.03 -6.93 -65.40
N ASN A 292 -24.38 -8.01 -64.95
CA ASN A 292 -24.03 -9.18 -65.79
C ASN A 292 -24.59 -10.50 -65.30
N LEU A 293 -25.43 -10.53 -64.28
CA LEU A 293 -26.07 -11.74 -63.81
C LEU A 293 -27.44 -11.95 -64.47
N ASP A 294 -27.47 -11.96 -65.78
CA ASP A 294 -28.47 -12.71 -66.53
C ASP A 294 -28.05 -14.21 -66.50
N LEU A 295 -28.09 -14.77 -65.31
CA LEU A 295 -27.93 -16.22 -65.09
C LEU A 295 -29.27 -16.86 -65.44
N GLY A 296 -29.51 -17.17 -66.70
CA GLY A 296 -30.56 -17.97 -67.27
C GLY A 296 -31.25 -19.03 -66.41
N LEU A 297 -31.66 -18.67 -65.25
CA LEU A 297 -32.54 -19.35 -64.32
C LEU A 297 -33.91 -18.68 -64.39
N GLU A 298 -34.48 -18.64 -65.60
CA GLU A 298 -35.90 -18.46 -65.75
C GLU A 298 -36.53 -19.79 -65.37
N ASP A 299 -37.08 -19.92 -64.18
CA ASP A 299 -38.16 -20.85 -63.96
C ASP A 299 -39.33 -20.39 -64.82
N ASN A 300 -40.09 -21.35 -65.39
CA ASN A 300 -41.19 -21.10 -66.32
C ASN A 300 -42.35 -20.25 -65.83
N GLU A 301 -42.20 -19.54 -64.72
CA GLU A 301 -43.18 -18.62 -64.06
C GLU A 301 -42.70 -17.20 -63.80
N GLY A 302 -41.44 -16.85 -64.16
CA GLY A 302 -40.97 -15.45 -64.09
C GLY A 302 -40.74 -14.90 -62.70
N ASP A 303 -40.63 -15.72 -61.66
CA ASP A 303 -40.30 -15.30 -60.30
C ASP A 303 -38.80 -15.33 -60.08
N TYR A 304 -38.26 -14.25 -59.54
CA TYR A 304 -36.85 -14.12 -59.14
C TYR A 304 -36.57 -15.03 -57.94
N VAL A 305 -35.82 -16.12 -58.14
CA VAL A 305 -35.39 -16.99 -57.05
C VAL A 305 -34.09 -16.42 -56.44
N GLU A 306 -34.19 -15.91 -55.24
CA GLU A 306 -32.99 -15.52 -54.49
C GLU A 306 -32.06 -16.76 -54.29
N PRO A 307 -30.76 -16.64 -54.57
CA PRO A 307 -29.84 -17.73 -54.37
C PRO A 307 -29.79 -18.11 -52.88
N ASP A 308 -29.85 -19.41 -52.61
CA ASP A 308 -29.78 -19.97 -51.26
C ASP A 308 -28.39 -19.69 -50.67
N ILE A 309 -28.29 -18.70 -49.80
CA ILE A 309 -27.04 -18.32 -49.14
C ILE A 309 -26.91 -19.12 -47.86
N ILE A 310 -25.85 -19.92 -47.78
CA ILE A 310 -25.55 -20.70 -46.60
C ILE A 310 -25.25 -19.75 -45.43
N GLN A 311 -26.11 -19.76 -44.42
CA GLN A 311 -26.00 -18.90 -43.23
C GLN A 311 -25.21 -19.54 -42.09
N GLU A 312 -24.94 -20.84 -42.16
CA GLU A 312 -24.17 -21.57 -41.15
C GLU A 312 -22.88 -22.13 -41.75
N PHE A 313 -21.74 -21.78 -41.13
CA PHE A 313 -20.44 -22.29 -41.49
C PHE A 313 -19.96 -23.31 -40.44
N GLU A 314 -19.83 -24.58 -40.85
CA GLU A 314 -19.15 -25.57 -40.01
C GLU A 314 -17.63 -25.50 -40.20
N ALA A 315 -16.89 -25.59 -39.12
CA ALA A 315 -15.42 -25.55 -39.15
C ALA A 315 -14.87 -26.75 -39.96
N GLY A 316 -14.09 -26.43 -41.02
CA GLY A 316 -13.47 -27.43 -41.90
C GLY A 316 -14.28 -27.79 -43.16
N THR A 317 -15.42 -27.16 -43.43
CA THR A 317 -16.17 -27.34 -44.67
C THR A 317 -15.76 -26.30 -45.72
N ILE A 318 -15.67 -26.72 -46.98
CA ILE A 318 -15.45 -25.83 -48.13
C ILE A 318 -16.81 -25.65 -48.83
N ASN A 319 -17.40 -24.47 -48.65
CA ASN A 319 -18.66 -24.12 -49.30
C ASN A 319 -18.38 -23.32 -50.57
N LYS A 320 -19.14 -23.60 -51.63
CA LYS A 320 -19.12 -22.82 -52.89
C LYS A 320 -20.08 -21.63 -52.74
N LEU A 321 -19.60 -20.43 -52.98
CA LEU A 321 -20.42 -19.23 -53.04
C LEU A 321 -20.94 -19.02 -54.47
N PRO A 322 -22.13 -18.45 -54.63
CA PRO A 322 -22.61 -18.03 -55.92
C PRO A 322 -21.67 -17.00 -56.58
N ALA A 323 -21.69 -16.89 -57.91
CA ALA A 323 -20.86 -15.92 -58.62
C ALA A 323 -21.24 -14.48 -58.22
N GLY A 324 -20.24 -13.63 -57.96
CA GLY A 324 -20.42 -12.27 -57.50
C GLY A 324 -20.49 -12.07 -55.98
N TYR A 325 -20.37 -13.16 -55.20
CA TYR A 325 -20.29 -13.07 -53.74
C TYR A 325 -18.87 -13.35 -53.26
N ASP A 326 -18.40 -12.55 -52.32
CA ASP A 326 -17.07 -12.68 -51.68
C ASP A 326 -17.23 -12.80 -50.17
N ILE A 327 -16.36 -13.57 -49.53
CA ILE A 327 -16.31 -13.65 -48.05
C ILE A 327 -15.23 -12.73 -47.54
N LYS A 328 -15.65 -11.65 -46.89
CA LYS A 328 -14.74 -10.80 -46.13
C LYS A 328 -14.65 -11.30 -44.71
N GLN A 329 -13.54 -11.90 -44.37
CA GLN A 329 -13.23 -12.21 -42.96
C GLN A 329 -13.01 -10.93 -42.18
N PHE A 330 -13.58 -10.90 -40.98
CA PHE A 330 -13.26 -9.86 -40.02
C PHE A 330 -11.80 -10.03 -39.58
N SER A 331 -10.86 -9.41 -40.30
CA SER A 331 -9.46 -9.34 -39.87
C SER A 331 -9.32 -8.18 -38.91
N SER A 332 -9.21 -8.51 -37.60
CA SER A 332 -8.81 -7.52 -36.61
C SER A 332 -7.34 -7.16 -36.84
N THR A 333 -7.10 -6.11 -37.61
CA THR A 333 -5.76 -5.53 -37.80
C THR A 333 -5.24 -4.82 -36.55
N GLN A 334 -6.10 -4.53 -35.57
CA GLN A 334 -5.74 -3.94 -34.30
C GLN A 334 -5.45 -5.03 -33.26
N GLY A 335 -4.21 -5.43 -33.09
CA GLY A 335 -3.96 -6.40 -32.03
C GLY A 335 -2.62 -7.12 -32.06
N GLY A 336 -1.65 -6.51 -32.68
CA GLY A 336 -0.26 -6.90 -32.58
C GLY A 336 0.51 -5.99 -31.61
N ASP A 337 1.59 -5.43 -32.08
CA ASP A 337 2.49 -4.58 -31.29
C ASP A 337 1.83 -3.35 -30.70
N ASP A 338 0.82 -2.79 -31.37
CA ASP A 338 0.07 -1.61 -30.88
C ASP A 338 -0.67 -1.88 -29.57
N PHE A 339 -1.25 -3.07 -29.41
CA PHE A 339 -1.94 -3.44 -28.16
C PHE A 339 -0.94 -3.54 -27.00
N LEU A 340 0.19 -4.21 -27.23
CA LEU A 340 1.23 -4.37 -26.20
C LEU A 340 1.82 -3.02 -25.80
N ASN A 341 2.21 -2.21 -26.78
CA ASN A 341 2.79 -0.89 -26.54
C ASN A 341 1.81 0.05 -25.80
N PHE A 342 0.53 0.02 -26.17
CA PHE A 342 -0.47 0.87 -25.53
C PHE A 342 -0.77 0.43 -24.09
N THR A 343 -0.98 -0.87 -23.86
CA THR A 343 -1.19 -1.41 -22.51
C THR A 343 0.03 -1.16 -21.63
N GLU A 344 1.23 -1.30 -22.15
CA GLU A 344 2.47 -1.01 -21.44
C GLU A 344 2.57 0.45 -21.01
N ARG A 345 2.13 1.41 -21.85
CA ARG A 345 2.08 2.84 -21.49
C ARG A 345 1.05 3.12 -20.39
N LEU A 346 -0.11 2.47 -20.44
CA LEU A 346 -1.10 2.62 -19.36
C LEU A 346 -0.58 2.03 -18.04
N GLU A 347 0.14 0.92 -18.08
CA GLU A 347 0.81 0.34 -16.90
C GLU A 347 1.90 1.27 -16.35
N ASP A 348 2.64 1.96 -17.21
CA ASP A 348 3.59 2.99 -16.81
C ASP A 348 2.90 4.14 -16.05
N HIS A 349 1.77 4.63 -16.56
CA HIS A 349 0.97 5.65 -15.88
C HIS A 349 0.46 5.17 -14.52
N LEU A 350 -0.05 3.94 -14.44
CA LEU A 350 -0.50 3.35 -13.18
C LEU A 350 0.62 3.24 -12.16
N SER A 351 1.81 2.82 -12.59
CA SER A 351 2.97 2.73 -11.69
C SER A 351 3.40 4.12 -11.18
N MET A 352 3.41 5.13 -12.04
CA MET A 352 3.70 6.52 -11.65
C MET A 352 2.65 7.06 -10.67
N GLY A 353 1.36 6.80 -10.90
CA GLY A 353 0.29 7.26 -10.02
C GLY A 353 0.34 6.68 -8.61
N TYR A 354 0.84 5.44 -8.44
CA TYR A 354 1.14 4.86 -7.13
C TYR A 354 2.54 5.23 -6.60
N GLY A 355 3.40 5.84 -7.42
CA GLY A 355 4.79 6.09 -7.10
C GLY A 355 5.64 4.82 -7.08
N PHE A 356 5.24 3.75 -7.76
CA PHE A 356 5.95 2.48 -7.78
C PHE A 356 6.94 2.39 -8.93
N TYR A 357 8.04 1.69 -8.68
CA TYR A 357 8.94 1.27 -9.73
C TYR A 357 8.30 0.13 -10.54
N LYS A 358 8.06 0.36 -11.84
CA LYS A 358 7.29 -0.52 -12.71
C LYS A 358 7.70 -1.98 -12.61
N GLN A 359 8.99 -2.27 -12.72
CA GLN A 359 9.50 -3.63 -12.75
C GLN A 359 9.31 -4.35 -11.41
N GLY A 360 9.51 -3.65 -10.29
CA GLY A 360 9.29 -4.21 -8.96
C GLY A 360 7.81 -4.53 -8.70
N TRP A 361 6.92 -3.62 -9.10
CA TRP A 361 5.49 -3.78 -8.94
C TRP A 361 4.91 -4.84 -9.89
N LYS A 362 5.26 -4.77 -11.18
CA LYS A 362 4.80 -5.72 -12.20
C LYS A 362 5.47 -7.10 -12.04
N GLY A 363 6.71 -7.13 -11.53
CA GLY A 363 7.52 -8.35 -11.44
C GLY A 363 8.11 -8.79 -12.78
N ASP A 364 8.14 -7.90 -13.78
CA ASP A 364 8.70 -8.16 -15.09
C ASP A 364 10.16 -7.71 -15.15
N THR A 365 11.07 -8.67 -15.28
CA THR A 365 12.52 -8.44 -15.35
C THR A 365 13.09 -8.72 -16.74
N SER A 366 12.25 -8.98 -17.76
CA SER A 366 12.68 -9.49 -19.07
C SER A 366 13.60 -8.56 -19.85
N ASN A 367 13.49 -7.24 -19.69
CA ASN A 367 14.24 -6.24 -20.46
C ASN A 367 15.05 -5.27 -19.58
N ILE A 368 15.50 -5.69 -18.42
CA ILE A 368 16.21 -4.81 -17.50
C ILE A 368 17.63 -5.30 -17.27
N ASN A 369 18.59 -4.37 -17.31
CA ASN A 369 19.93 -4.69 -16.86
C ASN A 369 20.06 -4.55 -15.34
N TYR A 370 21.03 -5.23 -14.75
CA TYR A 370 21.28 -5.26 -13.31
C TYR A 370 21.41 -3.86 -12.68
N SER A 371 22.13 -2.94 -13.34
CA SER A 371 22.37 -1.60 -12.81
C SER A 371 21.09 -0.77 -12.75
N ALA A 372 20.24 -0.86 -13.79
CA ALA A 372 18.97 -0.17 -13.83
C ALA A 372 17.98 -0.75 -12.79
N ALA A 373 17.94 -2.08 -12.63
CA ALA A 373 17.15 -2.74 -11.60
C ALA A 373 17.54 -2.28 -10.19
N ARG A 374 18.85 -2.24 -9.91
CA ARG A 374 19.37 -1.79 -8.62
C ARG A 374 19.05 -0.32 -8.34
N PHE A 375 19.21 0.54 -9.34
CA PHE A 375 18.88 1.96 -9.20
C PHE A 375 17.40 2.19 -8.92
N GLY A 376 16.52 1.53 -9.68
CA GLY A 376 15.07 1.63 -9.49
C GLY A 376 14.64 1.12 -8.12
N ASP A 377 15.17 -0.01 -7.67
CA ASP A 377 14.88 -0.57 -6.34
C ASP A 377 15.35 0.37 -5.22
N GLN A 378 16.55 0.95 -5.32
CA GLN A 378 17.05 1.90 -4.33
C GLN A 378 16.17 3.17 -4.25
N ALA A 379 15.76 3.71 -5.39
CA ALA A 379 14.86 4.87 -5.42
C ALA A 379 13.49 4.54 -4.78
N GLN A 380 12.95 3.36 -5.07
CA GLN A 380 11.71 2.88 -4.48
C GLN A 380 11.78 2.73 -2.96
N ARG A 381 12.89 2.20 -2.43
CA ARG A 381 13.09 2.02 -0.99
C ARG A 381 13.04 3.34 -0.21
N VAL A 382 13.42 4.46 -0.82
CA VAL A 382 13.32 5.79 -0.18
C VAL A 382 11.87 6.15 0.12
N MET A 383 10.95 5.87 -0.81
CA MET A 383 9.52 6.08 -0.61
C MET A 383 8.98 5.20 0.54
N PHE A 384 9.28 3.91 0.51
CA PHE A 384 8.83 2.99 1.57
C PHE A 384 9.36 3.38 2.95
N LYS A 385 10.63 3.80 3.06
CA LYS A 385 11.21 4.31 4.32
C LYS A 385 10.49 5.55 4.84
N SER A 386 10.02 6.44 3.96
CA SER A 386 9.23 7.60 4.36
C SER A 386 7.89 7.16 4.98
N VAL A 387 7.20 6.19 4.36
CA VAL A 387 5.94 5.63 4.90
C VAL A 387 6.18 4.92 6.23
N GLN A 388 7.24 4.11 6.33
CA GLN A 388 7.64 3.42 7.57
C GLN A 388 7.89 4.40 8.71
N ARG A 389 8.57 5.51 8.43
CA ARG A 389 8.84 6.56 9.43
C ARG A 389 7.55 7.19 9.93
N ASN A 390 6.65 7.59 9.02
CA ASN A 390 5.37 8.18 9.40
C ASN A 390 4.52 7.21 10.24
N LEU A 391 4.47 5.94 9.83
CA LEU A 391 3.74 4.89 10.55
C LEU A 391 4.32 4.65 11.94
N LYS A 392 5.65 4.61 12.06
CA LYS A 392 6.35 4.53 13.34
C LYS A 392 5.98 5.70 14.25
N GLU A 393 6.14 6.92 13.77
CA GLU A 393 5.99 8.15 14.58
C GLU A 393 4.54 8.41 14.97
N GLN A 394 3.58 8.15 14.07
CA GLN A 394 2.17 8.48 14.33
C GLN A 394 1.41 7.34 15.01
N VAL A 395 1.79 6.09 14.78
CA VAL A 395 1.03 4.94 15.27
C VAL A 395 1.81 4.12 16.31
N PHE A 396 2.98 3.63 15.93
CA PHE A 396 3.65 2.62 16.76
C PHE A 396 4.24 3.18 18.04
N GLU A 397 4.84 4.36 17.96
CA GLU A 397 5.36 5.06 19.16
C GLU A 397 4.23 5.46 20.10
N ALA A 398 3.11 5.94 19.57
CA ALA A 398 1.95 6.29 20.39
C ALA A 398 1.34 5.08 21.11
N ILE A 399 1.25 3.93 20.43
CA ILE A 399 0.76 2.68 21.05
C ILE A 399 1.76 2.17 22.10
N PHE A 400 3.04 2.16 21.76
CA PHE A 400 4.08 1.66 22.67
C PHE A 400 4.19 2.53 23.93
N GLU A 401 4.12 3.86 23.79
CA GLU A 401 4.12 4.78 24.93
C GLU A 401 2.95 4.52 25.88
N ARG A 402 1.73 4.35 25.32
CA ARG A 402 0.53 4.07 26.11
C ARG A 402 0.61 2.69 26.77
N TRP A 403 1.10 1.68 26.05
CA TRP A 403 1.33 0.35 26.60
C TRP A 403 2.36 0.39 27.73
N LEU A 404 3.46 1.09 27.55
CA LEU A 404 4.49 1.25 28.57
C LEU A 404 3.94 1.94 29.84
N GLN A 405 3.15 3.01 29.67
CA GLN A 405 2.48 3.70 30.78
C GLN A 405 1.54 2.76 31.54
N TRP A 406 0.77 1.95 30.80
CA TRP A 406 -0.13 0.97 31.41
C TRP A 406 0.63 -0.11 32.18
N MET A 407 1.74 -0.62 31.65
CA MET A 407 2.59 -1.61 32.32
C MET A 407 3.20 -1.07 33.63
N ILE A 408 3.61 0.21 33.62
CA ILE A 408 4.15 0.88 34.81
C ILE A 408 3.06 1.10 35.86
N LEU A 409 1.85 1.48 35.46
CA LEU A 409 0.73 1.70 36.37
C LEU A 409 0.26 0.40 37.04
N ASN A 410 0.42 -0.74 36.37
CA ASN A 410 0.11 -2.06 36.89
C ASN A 410 1.31 -2.72 37.64
N GLU A 411 2.38 -1.96 37.89
CA GLU A 411 3.56 -2.42 38.61
C GLU A 411 4.30 -3.60 37.93
N GLU A 412 4.04 -3.86 36.66
CA GLU A 412 4.68 -4.94 35.89
C GLU A 412 6.14 -4.57 35.48
N LEU A 413 6.46 -3.27 35.47
CA LEU A 413 7.80 -2.77 35.14
C LEU A 413 8.34 -1.89 36.28
N PRO A 414 9.61 -2.08 36.69
CA PRO A 414 10.24 -1.30 37.77
C PRO A 414 10.69 0.09 37.27
N ILE A 415 9.83 0.82 36.61
CA ILE A 415 10.07 2.13 36.01
C ILE A 415 9.09 3.14 36.64
N ARG A 416 9.56 4.33 36.93
CA ARG A 416 8.68 5.42 37.40
C ARG A 416 8.01 6.11 36.21
N MET A 417 6.78 6.57 36.37
CA MET A 417 6.05 7.32 35.33
C MET A 417 6.83 8.53 34.79
N THR A 418 7.61 9.21 35.63
CA THR A 418 8.50 10.30 35.20
C THR A 418 9.63 9.86 34.27
N GLY A 419 9.91 8.56 34.21
CA GLY A 419 10.94 7.99 33.36
C GLY A 419 10.47 7.59 31.96
N VAL A 420 9.16 7.60 31.66
CA VAL A 420 8.61 7.14 30.38
C VAL A 420 9.29 7.84 29.19
N ASN A 421 9.37 9.16 29.19
CA ASN A 421 10.00 9.89 28.10
C ASN A 421 11.48 9.51 27.91
N SER A 422 12.21 9.25 29.00
CA SER A 422 13.61 8.82 28.92
C SER A 422 13.73 7.40 28.33
N VAL A 423 12.76 6.53 28.60
CA VAL A 423 12.69 5.19 28.00
C VAL A 423 12.38 5.30 26.51
N MET A 424 11.37 6.09 26.14
CA MET A 424 10.97 6.29 24.74
C MET A 424 12.13 6.79 23.86
N LEU A 425 12.97 7.70 24.37
CA LEU A 425 14.17 8.18 23.65
C LEU A 425 15.22 7.09 23.39
N GLN A 426 15.18 6.00 24.13
CA GLN A 426 16.14 4.89 24.06
C GLN A 426 15.53 3.63 23.40
N ILE A 427 14.33 3.75 22.82
CA ILE A 427 13.72 2.69 22.01
C ILE A 427 14.16 2.85 20.56
N THR A 428 14.78 1.82 20.03
CA THR A 428 15.10 1.69 18.61
C THR A 428 14.04 0.83 17.94
N TRP A 429 13.71 1.11 16.69
CA TRP A 429 12.74 0.33 15.93
C TRP A 429 13.43 -0.46 14.84
N THR A 430 13.14 -1.74 14.77
CA THR A 430 13.62 -2.62 13.69
C THR A 430 12.62 -2.62 12.57
N PHE A 431 13.09 -2.33 11.36
CA PHE A 431 12.29 -2.32 10.14
C PHE A 431 12.54 -3.58 9.31
N PRO A 432 11.62 -3.99 8.45
CA PRO A 432 11.80 -5.14 7.58
C PRO A 432 13.04 -4.96 6.68
N LYS A 433 13.77 -6.03 6.52
CA LYS A 433 14.94 -6.09 5.66
C LYS A 433 14.50 -6.32 4.22
N TRP A 434 15.07 -5.58 3.30
CA TRP A 434 15.04 -5.93 1.89
C TRP A 434 16.23 -6.83 1.57
N GLU A 435 15.97 -7.92 0.86
CA GLU A 435 17.04 -8.78 0.41
C GLU A 435 18.00 -8.03 -0.51
N SER A 436 19.27 -8.38 -0.38
CA SER A 436 20.31 -7.81 -1.24
C SER A 436 20.24 -8.44 -2.63
N ILE A 437 20.36 -7.61 -3.67
CA ILE A 437 20.45 -8.09 -5.05
C ILE A 437 21.82 -8.74 -5.30
N ASP A 438 22.86 -8.29 -4.61
CA ASP A 438 24.22 -8.84 -4.66
C ASP A 438 24.77 -9.00 -3.22
N PRO A 439 24.46 -10.10 -2.55
CA PRO A 439 24.84 -10.31 -1.16
C PRO A 439 26.35 -10.23 -0.91
N LEU A 440 27.16 -10.64 -1.89
CA LEU A 440 28.62 -10.64 -1.75
C LEU A 440 29.16 -9.20 -1.70
N LYS A 441 28.79 -8.36 -2.67
CA LYS A 441 29.24 -6.96 -2.72
C LYS A 441 28.74 -6.13 -1.56
N ASP A 442 27.47 -6.35 -1.16
CA ASP A 442 26.90 -5.63 -0.01
C ASP A 442 27.56 -6.05 1.31
N THR A 443 27.91 -7.35 1.47
CA THR A 443 28.67 -7.80 2.64
C THR A 443 30.10 -7.25 2.63
N GLN A 444 30.79 -7.23 1.49
CA GLN A 444 32.11 -6.62 1.37
C GLN A 444 32.08 -5.14 1.72
N LYS A 445 31.07 -4.41 1.25
CA LYS A 445 30.87 -3.01 1.60
C LYS A 445 30.65 -2.83 3.10
N ASP A 446 29.78 -3.63 3.72
CA ASP A 446 29.50 -3.55 5.16
C ASP A 446 30.79 -3.82 5.97
N VAL A 447 31.61 -4.80 5.57
CA VAL A 447 32.90 -5.08 6.21
C VAL A 447 33.82 -3.88 6.08
N MET A 448 33.96 -3.31 4.88
CA MET A 448 34.80 -2.12 4.67
C MET A 448 34.29 -0.90 5.45
N ASP A 449 32.98 -0.69 5.55
CA ASP A 449 32.38 0.40 6.32
C ASP A 449 32.70 0.25 7.81
N VAL A 450 32.70 -0.98 8.34
CA VAL A 450 33.05 -1.26 9.75
C VAL A 450 34.55 -1.13 9.99
N GLU A 451 35.39 -1.67 9.11
CA GLU A 451 36.86 -1.59 9.22
C GLU A 451 37.38 -0.14 9.15
N ASN A 452 36.75 0.70 8.32
CA ASN A 452 37.10 2.12 8.20
C ASN A 452 36.42 3.01 9.26
N GLY A 453 35.59 2.45 10.14
CA GLY A 453 34.91 3.18 11.21
C GLY A 453 33.72 4.05 10.74
N PHE A 454 33.20 3.85 9.52
CA PHE A 454 32.04 4.55 9.01
C PHE A 454 30.70 4.01 9.58
N LYS A 455 30.70 2.74 10.01
CA LYS A 455 29.58 2.08 10.69
C LYS A 455 30.08 1.24 11.86
N SER A 456 29.22 1.04 12.86
CA SER A 456 29.46 0.02 13.88
C SER A 456 28.97 -1.35 13.41
N ALA A 457 29.54 -2.45 13.93
CA ALA A 457 29.02 -3.79 13.70
C ALA A 457 27.56 -3.92 14.17
N ALA A 458 27.19 -3.21 15.25
CA ALA A 458 25.82 -3.12 15.72
C ALA A 458 24.88 -2.49 14.67
N ASP A 459 25.28 -1.41 13.99
CA ASP A 459 24.48 -0.77 12.94
C ASP A 459 24.28 -1.72 11.74
N VAL A 460 25.28 -2.52 11.40
CA VAL A 460 25.15 -3.53 10.34
C VAL A 460 24.12 -4.59 10.74
N ILE A 461 24.17 -5.09 11.98
CA ILE A 461 23.21 -6.08 12.51
C ILE A 461 21.79 -5.50 12.51
N ILE A 462 21.61 -4.25 12.95
CA ILE A 462 20.32 -3.55 12.91
C ILE A 462 19.78 -3.43 11.47
N SER A 463 20.66 -3.07 10.54
CA SER A 463 20.27 -2.95 9.13
C SER A 463 19.81 -4.29 8.52
N ARG A 464 20.15 -5.40 9.18
CA ARG A 464 19.70 -6.77 8.87
C ARG A 464 18.47 -7.21 9.66
N SER A 465 17.82 -6.29 10.37
CA SER A 465 16.63 -6.53 11.19
C SER A 465 16.84 -7.48 12.37
N GLU A 466 18.06 -7.56 12.86
CA GLU A 466 18.43 -8.38 14.01
C GLU A 466 18.80 -7.50 15.22
N ASP A 467 18.65 -8.06 16.42
CA ASP A 467 19.06 -7.37 17.64
C ASP A 467 20.56 -7.62 17.91
N PRO A 468 21.42 -6.58 17.94
CA PRO A 468 22.84 -6.74 18.15
C PRO A 468 23.21 -7.42 19.46
N GLU A 469 22.49 -7.16 20.55
CA GLU A 469 22.79 -7.79 21.83
C GLU A 469 22.54 -9.30 21.80
N SER A 470 21.43 -9.70 21.16
CA SER A 470 21.11 -11.11 20.94
C SER A 470 22.15 -11.79 20.07
N VAL A 471 22.54 -11.15 18.96
CA VAL A 471 23.55 -11.69 18.02
C VAL A 471 24.92 -11.79 18.70
N PHE A 472 25.37 -10.76 19.41
CA PHE A 472 26.66 -10.82 20.12
C PHE A 472 26.66 -11.85 21.25
N SER A 473 25.56 -11.98 21.99
CA SER A 473 25.39 -13.00 23.02
C SER A 473 25.44 -14.41 22.43
N GLN A 474 24.79 -14.65 21.30
CA GLN A 474 24.83 -15.91 20.58
C GLN A 474 26.26 -16.22 20.10
N ILE A 475 26.93 -15.26 19.49
CA ILE A 475 28.33 -15.42 19.04
C ILE A 475 29.24 -15.76 20.20
N GLU A 476 29.07 -15.13 21.37
CA GLU A 476 29.87 -15.42 22.56
C GLU A 476 29.59 -16.81 23.10
N GLN A 477 28.31 -17.22 23.14
CA GLN A 477 27.94 -18.60 23.53
C GLN A 477 28.48 -19.64 22.53
N GLU A 478 28.41 -19.36 21.24
CA GLU A 478 28.93 -20.24 20.20
C GLU A 478 30.45 -20.32 20.24
N ARG A 479 31.16 -19.22 20.48
CA ARG A 479 32.61 -19.20 20.70
C ARG A 479 33.00 -20.05 21.91
N THR A 480 32.21 -19.98 22.99
CA THR A 480 32.47 -20.79 24.18
C THR A 480 32.24 -22.29 23.94
N ARG A 481 31.25 -22.66 23.12
CA ARG A 481 30.92 -24.07 22.81
C ARG A 481 31.71 -24.68 21.65
N TYR A 482 32.10 -23.86 20.66
CA TYR A 482 32.63 -24.33 19.37
C TYR A 482 33.96 -23.67 18.97
N VAL A 483 34.75 -23.25 19.97
CA VAL A 483 36.05 -22.57 19.78
C VAL A 483 36.96 -23.16 18.69
N PRO A 484 37.04 -24.50 18.46
CA PRO A 484 37.93 -25.04 17.44
C PRO A 484 37.50 -24.73 15.99
N LYS A 485 36.22 -24.46 15.73
CA LYS A 485 35.72 -24.22 14.37
C LYS A 485 35.86 -22.77 13.91
N TYR A 486 35.67 -21.81 14.82
CA TYR A 486 35.72 -20.38 14.47
C TYR A 486 37.16 -19.85 14.33
N ASP A 487 38.09 -20.33 15.13
CA ASP A 487 39.51 -19.92 15.07
C ASP A 487 40.19 -20.28 13.73
N ASN A 488 39.78 -21.39 13.12
CA ASN A 488 40.29 -21.78 11.81
C ASN A 488 39.66 -20.98 10.66
N GLN A 489 38.42 -20.54 10.77
CA GLN A 489 37.76 -19.70 9.73
C GLN A 489 38.22 -18.24 9.76
N ILE A 490 38.49 -17.71 10.96
CA ILE A 490 39.04 -16.34 11.09
C ILE A 490 40.49 -16.26 10.58
N LYS A 491 41.28 -17.31 10.74
CA LYS A 491 42.64 -17.37 10.18
C LYS A 491 42.67 -17.45 8.67
N VAL A 492 41.66 -18.06 8.03
CA VAL A 492 41.54 -18.09 6.56
C VAL A 492 41.09 -16.73 6.00
N ALA A 493 40.26 -15.99 6.75
CA ALA A 493 39.82 -14.64 6.35
C ALA A 493 40.87 -13.54 6.60
N SER A 494 41.86 -13.80 7.46
CA SER A 494 42.98 -12.90 7.78
C SER A 494 44.33 -13.30 7.16
N ALA A 495 44.34 -14.23 6.20
CA ALA A 495 45.54 -14.53 5.44
C ALA A 495 45.93 -13.32 4.60
N PRO A 496 47.14 -12.77 4.75
CA PRO A 496 47.56 -11.60 4.02
C PRO A 496 47.52 -11.84 2.53
N ALA A 497 47.21 -10.79 1.76
CA ALA A 497 47.20 -10.81 0.29
C ALA A 497 48.54 -11.19 -0.36
N GLU A 498 49.60 -11.42 0.40
CA GLU A 498 50.91 -11.85 -0.07
C GLU A 498 50.93 -13.26 -0.69
N LEU A 499 49.99 -14.15 -0.28
CA LEU A 499 49.89 -15.50 -0.87
C LEU A 499 49.14 -15.56 -2.20
N ALA A 500 48.36 -14.52 -2.52
CA ALA A 500 47.68 -14.42 -3.82
C ALA A 500 48.63 -13.98 -4.94
N GLY A 501 49.77 -13.36 -4.61
CA GLY A 501 50.77 -12.95 -5.55
C GLY A 501 51.67 -14.13 -6.03
N GLU A 502 51.98 -15.04 -5.15
CA GLU A 502 52.84 -16.19 -5.50
C GLU A 502 52.12 -17.23 -6.37
N ALA A 503 50.81 -17.42 -6.16
CA ALA A 503 49.99 -18.32 -7.00
C ALA A 503 49.79 -17.81 -8.42
N GLN A 504 49.86 -16.48 -8.66
CA GLN A 504 49.77 -15.90 -10.02
C GLN A 504 51.15 -15.96 -10.76
N ILE A 505 52.24 -15.95 -10.06
CA ILE A 505 53.56 -16.08 -10.65
C ILE A 505 53.81 -17.52 -11.09
N GLU A 506 53.37 -18.52 -10.31
CA GLU A 506 53.50 -19.94 -10.65
C GLU A 506 52.67 -20.36 -11.87
N VAL A 507 51.49 -19.75 -12.08
CA VAL A 507 50.66 -19.98 -13.28
C VAL A 507 51.23 -19.25 -14.52
N ALA A 508 51.97 -18.17 -14.33
CA ALA A 508 52.61 -17.45 -15.44
C ALA A 508 53.89 -18.19 -15.94
N GLU A 509 54.64 -18.87 -15.07
CA GLU A 509 55.81 -19.67 -15.47
C GLU A 509 55.40 -20.99 -16.17
N ILE A 510 54.27 -21.60 -15.78
CA ILE A 510 53.79 -22.84 -16.43
C ILE A 510 53.24 -22.55 -17.86
N ASN A 511 52.76 -21.33 -18.14
CA ASN A 511 52.31 -20.97 -19.48
C ASN A 511 53.41 -20.45 -20.43
N SER A 512 54.60 -20.14 -19.93
CA SER A 512 55.74 -19.73 -20.77
C SER A 512 56.54 -20.91 -21.37
N ASP A 513 56.42 -22.10 -20.78
CA ASP A 513 57.10 -23.30 -21.28
C ASP A 513 56.31 -24.09 -22.33
N ASN A 514 55.06 -23.74 -22.62
CA ASN A 514 54.23 -24.42 -23.61
C ASN A 514 54.09 -23.70 -24.97
N THR A 515 54.90 -22.65 -25.22
CA THR A 515 54.86 -21.91 -26.51
C THR A 515 56.18 -21.99 -27.28
N SER A 516 57.03 -22.96 -26.99
CA SER A 516 58.23 -23.24 -27.78
C SER A 516 58.38 -24.74 -28.03
N GLU A 517 57.48 -25.28 -28.90
CA GLU A 517 57.74 -26.43 -29.80
C GLU A 517 56.77 -26.33 -31.01
#